data_2893dd6bbfbcbfb3ae178e561edf5c95
#
_entry.id   2893dd6bbfbcbfb3ae178e561edf5c95
#
_cell.length_a   1.000
_cell.length_b   1.000
_cell.length_c   1.000
_cell.angle_alpha   90.00
_cell.angle_beta   90.00
_cell.angle_gamma   90.00
#
_symmetry.space_group_name_H-M   'P 1'
#
loop_
_entity.id
_entity.type
_entity.pdbx_description
1 polymer ?
#
loop_
_entity_poly.entity_id
_entity_poly.type
_entity_poly.pdbx_seq_one_letter_code
_entity_poly.pdbx_strand_id
1 'polypeptide(L)'
;MQIAKQLEKEKVLVPSAYYDSIGRKHSNPTPANVYGWDCTTIRNILENQQYTGCTVNGKSSTVIYKVHKKVHKPKEEYQIIFNTQEAIIDEQIWLRVQELRKNKRRNTATGRQSLFAGLLFCADCGSKLHFCAAKSLKRNQEFYRCANYKDGRGSCTIHYI
;
A
#
# COMPACT_ATOMS: atom_id res chain seq x y z
N MET A 1 4.39 3.10 -7.06
CA MET A 1 4.88 3.70 -8.33
C MET A 1 5.93 2.85 -9.04
N GLN A 2 6.90 2.25 -8.38
CA GLN A 2 7.92 1.42 -9.06
C GLN A 2 7.29 0.20 -9.75
N ILE A 3 6.40 -0.53 -9.07
CA ILE A 3 5.71 -1.70 -9.64
C ILE A 3 4.91 -1.31 -10.89
N ALA A 4 4.14 -0.21 -10.87
CA ALA A 4 3.38 0.25 -12.04
C ALA A 4 4.28 0.50 -13.26
N LYS A 5 5.39 1.19 -13.05
CA LYS A 5 6.38 1.45 -14.11
C LYS A 5 7.04 0.18 -14.64
N GLN A 6 7.26 -0.81 -13.75
CA GLN A 6 7.81 -2.09 -14.16
C GLN A 6 6.83 -2.87 -15.04
N LEU A 7 5.55 -2.96 -14.63
CA LEU A 7 4.50 -3.61 -15.40
C LEU A 7 4.27 -2.93 -16.75
N GLU A 8 4.32 -1.60 -16.80
CA GLU A 8 4.22 -0.83 -18.04
C GLU A 8 5.41 -1.12 -18.97
N LYS A 9 6.63 -1.16 -18.43
CA LYS A 9 7.84 -1.52 -19.19
C LYS A 9 7.78 -2.94 -19.75
N GLU A 10 7.26 -3.88 -18.98
CA GLU A 10 7.06 -5.27 -19.36
C GLU A 10 5.83 -5.49 -20.27
N LYS A 11 5.09 -4.41 -20.59
CA LYS A 11 3.87 -4.45 -21.42
C LYS A 11 2.83 -5.45 -20.91
N VAL A 12 2.65 -5.48 -19.58
CA VAL A 12 1.59 -6.28 -18.97
C VAL A 12 0.27 -5.52 -19.08
N LEU A 13 -0.73 -6.14 -19.69
CA LEU A 13 -2.05 -5.54 -19.88
C LEU A 13 -2.72 -5.24 -18.53
N VAL A 14 -3.39 -4.08 -18.42
CA VAL A 14 -4.27 -3.79 -17.28
C VAL A 14 -5.47 -4.74 -17.31
N PRO A 15 -6.13 -5.03 -16.17
CA PRO A 15 -7.21 -6.02 -16.08
C PRO A 15 -8.34 -5.82 -17.09
N SER A 16 -8.78 -4.58 -17.34
CA SER A 16 -9.82 -4.30 -18.34
C SER A 16 -9.37 -4.64 -19.76
N ALA A 17 -8.16 -4.24 -20.15
CA ALA A 17 -7.62 -4.55 -21.46
C ALA A 17 -7.37 -6.06 -21.64
N TYR A 18 -6.99 -6.76 -20.58
CA TYR A 18 -6.90 -8.22 -20.61
C TYR A 18 -8.27 -8.87 -20.84
N TYR A 19 -9.34 -8.40 -20.14
CA TYR A 19 -10.69 -8.91 -20.39
C TYR A 19 -11.16 -8.65 -21.81
N ASP A 20 -10.86 -7.49 -22.40
CA ASP A 20 -11.15 -7.21 -23.80
C ASP A 20 -10.43 -8.19 -24.73
N SER A 21 -9.16 -8.49 -24.46
CA SER A 21 -8.36 -9.41 -25.31
C SER A 21 -8.90 -10.84 -25.35
N ILE A 22 -9.59 -11.28 -24.27
CA ILE A 22 -10.23 -12.60 -24.21
C ILE A 22 -11.73 -12.55 -24.49
N GLY A 23 -12.27 -11.41 -24.93
CA GLY A 23 -13.69 -11.22 -25.25
C GLY A 23 -14.64 -11.27 -24.05
N ARG A 24 -14.14 -11.06 -22.84
CA ARG A 24 -14.96 -11.09 -21.60
C ARG A 24 -15.55 -9.71 -21.31
N LYS A 25 -16.87 -9.64 -21.19
CA LYS A 25 -17.57 -8.40 -20.79
C LYS A 25 -17.18 -7.95 -19.39
N HIS A 26 -16.91 -6.66 -19.23
CA HIS A 26 -16.64 -6.02 -17.94
C HIS A 26 -17.24 -4.61 -17.89
N SER A 27 -17.46 -4.07 -16.71
CA SER A 27 -18.13 -2.78 -16.48
C SER A 27 -17.18 -1.57 -16.50
N ASN A 28 -15.88 -1.80 -16.34
CA ASN A 28 -14.90 -0.72 -16.26
C ASN A 28 -14.41 -0.37 -17.66
N PRO A 29 -14.38 0.93 -18.04
CA PRO A 29 -13.83 1.33 -19.33
C PRO A 29 -12.34 1.01 -19.43
N THR A 30 -11.92 0.56 -20.60
CA THR A 30 -10.51 0.29 -20.86
C THR A 30 -9.77 1.63 -21.07
N PRO A 31 -8.65 1.87 -20.38
CA PRO A 31 -7.91 3.11 -20.51
C PRO A 31 -7.22 3.19 -21.88
N ALA A 32 -6.97 4.42 -22.36
CA ALA A 32 -6.24 4.65 -23.62
C ALA A 32 -4.84 4.02 -23.61
N ASN A 33 -4.13 4.08 -22.47
CA ASN A 33 -2.89 3.32 -22.27
C ASN A 33 -3.20 1.97 -21.64
N VAL A 34 -3.29 0.93 -22.45
CA VAL A 34 -3.60 -0.45 -22.02
C VAL A 34 -2.54 -1.08 -21.10
N TYR A 35 -1.38 -0.48 -20.98
CA TYR A 35 -0.28 -0.88 -20.08
C TYR A 35 -0.11 0.09 -18.89
N GLY A 36 -0.93 1.12 -18.79
CA GLY A 36 -0.86 2.16 -17.77
C GLY A 36 -1.50 1.72 -16.45
N TRP A 37 -0.75 1.01 -15.61
CA TRP A 37 -1.22 0.52 -14.32
C TRP A 37 -1.45 1.64 -13.31
N ASP A 38 -2.67 1.72 -12.78
CA ASP A 38 -2.99 2.62 -11.68
C ASP A 38 -2.47 2.09 -10.34
N CYS A 39 -1.95 3.00 -9.52
CA CYS A 39 -1.43 2.66 -8.19
C CYS A 39 -2.49 2.11 -7.24
N THR A 40 -3.76 2.52 -7.41
CA THR A 40 -4.89 2.03 -6.60
C THR A 40 -5.20 0.58 -6.94
N THR A 41 -5.20 0.23 -8.23
CA THR A 41 -5.39 -1.15 -8.69
C THR A 41 -4.32 -2.08 -8.12
N ILE A 42 -3.04 -1.68 -8.22
CA ILE A 42 -1.93 -2.47 -7.64
C ILE A 42 -2.08 -2.60 -6.13
N ARG A 43 -2.45 -1.53 -5.44
CA ARG A 43 -2.69 -1.57 -3.99
C ARG A 43 -3.78 -2.59 -3.64
N ASN A 44 -4.90 -2.55 -4.35
CA ASN A 44 -6.02 -3.46 -4.12
C ASN A 44 -5.63 -4.93 -4.36
N ILE A 45 -4.82 -5.20 -5.40
CA ILE A 45 -4.28 -6.54 -5.65
C ILE A 45 -3.41 -6.99 -4.48
N LEU A 46 -2.45 -6.17 -4.04
CA LEU A 46 -1.55 -6.51 -2.93
C LEU A 46 -2.27 -6.65 -1.58
N GLU A 47 -3.41 -5.98 -1.38
CA GLU A 47 -4.22 -6.07 -0.16
C GLU A 47 -5.18 -7.25 -0.15
N ASN A 48 -5.45 -7.85 -1.29
CA ASN A 48 -6.45 -8.87 -1.41
C ASN A 48 -5.98 -10.23 -0.87
N GLN A 49 -6.48 -10.59 0.30
CA GLN A 49 -6.15 -11.86 0.95
C GLN A 49 -6.72 -13.08 0.21
N GLN A 50 -7.71 -12.92 -0.64
CA GLN A 50 -8.33 -14.05 -1.36
C GLN A 50 -7.35 -14.82 -2.24
N TYR A 51 -6.23 -14.20 -2.63
CA TYR A 51 -5.17 -14.88 -3.38
C TYR A 51 -4.45 -15.98 -2.59
N THR A 52 -4.60 -16.02 -1.26
CA THR A 52 -4.09 -17.10 -0.40
C THR A 52 -5.01 -18.30 -0.28
N GLY A 53 -6.05 -18.39 -1.13
CA GLY A 53 -7.00 -19.51 -1.13
C GLY A 53 -8.17 -19.37 -0.15
N CYS A 54 -8.38 -18.19 0.44
CA CYS A 54 -9.51 -17.92 1.34
C CYS A 54 -10.61 -17.10 0.66
N THR A 55 -11.81 -17.17 1.20
CA THR A 55 -12.92 -16.28 0.86
C THR A 55 -13.14 -15.29 2.00
N VAL A 56 -13.22 -13.99 1.67
CA VAL A 56 -13.42 -12.91 2.66
C VAL A 56 -14.78 -12.27 2.41
N ASN A 57 -15.72 -12.51 3.32
CA ASN A 57 -17.09 -12.00 3.30
C ASN A 57 -17.31 -10.89 4.33
N GLY A 58 -18.44 -10.20 4.23
CA GLY A 58 -18.85 -9.21 5.23
C GLY A 58 -18.09 -7.87 5.19
N LYS A 59 -17.37 -7.56 4.11
CA LYS A 59 -16.60 -6.29 3.97
C LYS A 59 -17.48 -5.04 4.02
N SER A 60 -18.74 -5.16 3.67
CA SER A 60 -19.70 -4.06 3.71
C SER A 60 -21.12 -4.57 3.99
N SER A 61 -21.94 -3.71 4.57
CA SER A 61 -23.37 -3.94 4.77
C SER A 61 -24.15 -2.71 4.35
N THR A 62 -25.45 -2.88 4.08
CA THR A 62 -26.39 -1.77 3.94
C THR A 62 -27.00 -1.45 5.28
N VAL A 63 -27.22 -0.18 5.58
CA VAL A 63 -27.81 0.25 6.86
C VAL A 63 -29.21 -0.29 7.03
N ILE A 64 -30.03 -0.16 6.00
CA ILE A 64 -31.42 -0.66 5.92
C ILE A 64 -31.68 -1.09 4.48
N TYR A 65 -32.58 -2.07 4.27
CA TYR A 65 -32.92 -2.57 2.92
C TYR A 65 -33.47 -1.46 1.99
N LYS A 66 -34.09 -0.42 2.54
CA LYS A 66 -34.60 0.74 1.77
C LYS A 66 -33.52 1.74 1.40
N VAL A 67 -32.42 1.81 2.16
CA VAL A 67 -31.33 2.75 1.95
C VAL A 67 -30.12 1.97 1.43
N HIS A 68 -29.88 2.05 0.13
CA HIS A 68 -28.78 1.33 -0.55
C HIS A 68 -27.39 1.89 -0.24
N LYS A 69 -27.25 2.71 0.81
CA LYS A 69 -25.94 3.23 1.23
C LYS A 69 -25.12 2.09 1.84
N LYS A 70 -24.01 1.75 1.16
CA LYS A 70 -23.04 0.76 1.68
C LYS A 70 -22.17 1.41 2.76
N VAL A 71 -22.04 0.73 3.89
CA VAL A 71 -21.14 1.06 4.98
C VAL A 71 -20.07 -0.02 5.02
N HIS A 72 -18.78 0.39 4.99
CA HIS A 72 -17.67 -0.53 5.13
C HIS A 72 -17.52 -0.91 6.59
N LYS A 73 -17.38 -2.19 6.85
CA LYS A 73 -17.13 -2.74 8.17
C LYS A 73 -15.63 -2.69 8.52
N PRO A 74 -15.26 -2.64 9.79
CA PRO A 74 -13.88 -2.83 10.22
C PRO A 74 -13.41 -4.26 9.86
N LYS A 75 -12.10 -4.43 9.68
CA LYS A 75 -11.53 -5.71 9.24
C LYS A 75 -11.75 -6.86 10.23
N GLU A 76 -11.92 -6.53 11.50
CA GLU A 76 -12.16 -7.46 12.60
C GLU A 76 -13.54 -8.15 12.48
N GLU A 77 -14.48 -7.53 11.75
CA GLU A 77 -15.81 -8.08 11.50
C GLU A 77 -15.89 -8.91 10.20
N TYR A 78 -14.79 -9.04 9.47
CA TYR A 78 -14.78 -9.82 8.25
C TYR A 78 -14.87 -11.31 8.56
N GLN A 79 -15.69 -12.02 7.80
CA GLN A 79 -15.78 -13.47 7.87
C GLN A 79 -14.79 -14.07 6.87
N ILE A 80 -13.74 -14.69 7.37
CA ILE A 80 -12.70 -15.33 6.57
C ILE A 80 -12.89 -16.83 6.64
N ILE A 81 -13.09 -17.46 5.48
CA ILE A 81 -13.22 -18.90 5.35
C ILE A 81 -11.98 -19.38 4.58
N PHE A 82 -11.15 -20.17 5.24
CA PHE A 82 -9.89 -20.68 4.66
C PHE A 82 -10.15 -21.89 3.74
N ASN A 83 -9.21 -22.14 2.83
CA ASN A 83 -9.20 -23.30 1.94
C ASN A 83 -10.48 -23.46 1.09
N THR A 84 -11.06 -22.35 0.62
CA THR A 84 -12.24 -22.36 -0.25
C THR A 84 -11.88 -22.46 -1.72
N GLN A 85 -10.64 -22.18 -2.07
CA GLN A 85 -10.14 -22.22 -3.45
C GLN A 85 -8.63 -22.50 -3.44
N GLU A 86 -8.08 -22.89 -4.58
CA GLU A 86 -6.64 -23.05 -4.74
C GLU A 86 -5.90 -21.73 -4.53
N ALA A 87 -4.85 -21.75 -3.73
CA ALA A 87 -4.04 -20.58 -3.45
C ALA A 87 -3.18 -20.20 -4.67
N ILE A 88 -3.24 -18.96 -5.09
CA ILE A 88 -2.37 -18.39 -6.14
C ILE A 88 -1.03 -17.98 -5.54
N ILE A 89 -1.05 -17.54 -4.28
CA ILE A 89 0.12 -17.03 -3.53
C ILE A 89 0.13 -17.71 -2.16
N ASP A 90 1.31 -18.12 -1.71
CA ASP A 90 1.53 -18.61 -0.35
C ASP A 90 1.19 -17.52 0.68
N GLU A 91 0.54 -17.93 1.78
CA GLU A 91 0.17 -17.03 2.87
C GLU A 91 1.38 -16.31 3.48
N GLN A 92 2.51 -16.99 3.63
CA GLN A 92 3.74 -16.38 4.16
C GLN A 92 4.25 -15.26 3.26
N ILE A 93 4.19 -15.45 1.94
CA ILE A 93 4.57 -14.41 0.97
C ILE A 93 3.62 -13.22 1.09
N TRP A 94 2.31 -13.47 1.18
CA TRP A 94 1.33 -12.40 1.35
C TRP A 94 1.55 -11.61 2.64
N LEU A 95 1.77 -12.29 3.77
CA LEU A 95 2.08 -11.66 5.06
C LEU A 95 3.34 -10.79 4.97
N ARG A 96 4.39 -11.30 4.33
CA ARG A 96 5.63 -10.55 4.11
C ARG A 96 5.38 -9.27 3.30
N VAL A 97 4.55 -9.33 2.29
CA VAL A 97 4.15 -8.15 1.51
C VAL A 97 3.42 -7.13 2.39
N GLN A 98 2.51 -7.57 3.30
CA GLN A 98 1.82 -6.65 4.22
C GLN A 98 2.82 -5.96 5.18
N GLU A 99 3.81 -6.67 5.72
CA GLU A 99 4.86 -6.09 6.56
C GLU A 99 5.68 -5.03 5.81
N LEU A 100 6.13 -5.35 4.60
CA LEU A 100 6.89 -4.40 3.76
C LEU A 100 6.07 -3.13 3.45
N ARG A 101 4.76 -3.29 3.27
CA ARG A 101 3.85 -2.16 3.00
C ARG A 101 3.63 -1.26 4.21
N LYS A 102 3.70 -1.78 5.44
CA LYS A 102 3.65 -0.97 6.67
C LYS A 102 4.86 -0.03 6.77
N ASN A 103 5.99 -0.44 6.23
CA ASN A 103 7.26 0.28 6.31
C ASN A 103 7.55 1.14 5.07
N LYS A 104 6.58 1.94 4.65
CA LYS A 104 6.76 2.85 3.51
C LYS A 104 7.89 3.84 3.77
N ARG A 105 8.88 3.85 2.87
CA ARG A 105 9.89 4.89 2.82
C ARG A 105 9.29 6.15 2.17
N ARG A 106 9.51 7.30 2.79
CA ARG A 106 9.18 8.58 2.15
C ARG A 106 10.30 8.93 1.15
N ASN A 107 9.92 9.38 -0.04
CA ASN A 107 10.88 9.96 -0.97
C ASN A 107 11.31 11.32 -0.41
N THR A 108 12.62 11.56 -0.36
CA THR A 108 13.18 12.88 -0.06
C THR A 108 13.07 13.78 -1.29
N ALA A 109 13.03 15.10 -1.09
CA ALA A 109 13.00 16.08 -2.20
C ALA A 109 14.23 15.99 -3.10
N THR A 110 15.33 15.45 -2.59
CA THR A 110 16.60 15.25 -3.30
C THR A 110 16.71 13.91 -4.02
N GLY A 111 15.73 13.00 -3.83
CA GLY A 111 15.82 11.61 -4.30
C GLY A 111 16.80 10.73 -3.51
N ARG A 112 17.56 11.33 -2.56
CA ARG A 112 18.51 10.59 -1.73
C ARG A 112 17.77 9.66 -0.77
N GLN A 113 18.28 8.46 -0.60
CA GLN A 113 17.74 7.46 0.32
C GLN A 113 18.83 7.07 1.31
N SER A 114 18.45 6.96 2.58
CA SER A 114 19.34 6.37 3.59
C SER A 114 19.04 4.86 3.72
N LEU A 115 20.08 4.09 4.05
CA LEU A 115 19.98 2.64 4.29
C LEU A 115 18.97 2.32 5.39
N PHE A 116 18.88 3.17 6.42
CA PHE A 116 18.01 2.97 7.57
C PHE A 116 16.64 3.64 7.43
N ALA A 117 16.33 4.22 6.26
CA ALA A 117 15.05 4.89 6.04
C ALA A 117 13.87 3.90 6.21
N GLY A 118 12.99 4.19 7.16
CA GLY A 118 11.81 3.37 7.51
C GLY A 118 12.07 2.26 8.52
N LEU A 119 13.31 2.08 9.00
CA LEU A 119 13.70 1.07 9.98
C LEU A 119 13.92 1.67 11.39
N LEU A 120 14.16 2.98 11.48
CA LEU A 120 14.44 3.65 12.75
C LEU A 120 13.17 4.16 13.41
N PHE A 121 13.12 4.00 14.73
CA PHE A 121 12.03 4.47 15.58
C PHE A 121 12.60 5.34 16.71
N CYS A 122 11.81 6.31 17.14
CA CYS A 122 12.16 7.15 18.28
C CYS A 122 12.11 6.33 19.58
N ALA A 123 13.15 6.40 20.40
CA ALA A 123 13.23 5.65 21.65
C ALA A 123 12.16 6.11 22.67
N ASP A 124 11.79 7.40 22.66
CA ASP A 124 10.86 7.94 23.65
C ASP A 124 9.40 7.72 23.31
N CYS A 125 9.02 7.93 22.04
CA CYS A 125 7.61 7.89 21.64
C CYS A 125 7.26 6.75 20.69
N GLY A 126 8.21 5.89 20.30
CA GLY A 126 8.00 4.78 19.37
C GLY A 126 7.64 5.17 17.93
N SER A 127 7.55 6.47 17.63
CA SER A 127 7.22 6.94 16.28
C SER A 127 8.38 6.77 15.31
N LYS A 128 8.06 6.59 14.03
CA LYS A 128 9.09 6.43 13.00
C LYS A 128 9.96 7.68 12.86
N LEU A 129 11.27 7.47 12.67
CA LEU A 129 12.19 8.54 12.32
C LEU A 129 12.18 8.74 10.79
N HIS A 130 12.07 9.98 10.36
CA HIS A 130 12.12 10.39 8.96
C HIS A 130 13.47 10.91 8.59
N PHE A 131 14.06 10.36 7.54
CA PHE A 131 15.28 10.86 6.94
C PHE A 131 15.03 12.23 6.30
N CYS A 132 15.82 13.22 6.69
CA CYS A 132 15.77 14.59 6.23
C CYS A 132 17.00 14.89 5.38
N ALA A 133 16.78 15.01 4.07
CA ALA A 133 17.77 15.41 3.09
C ALA A 133 17.16 16.51 2.22
N ALA A 134 17.68 17.71 2.32
CA ALA A 134 17.30 18.87 1.51
C ALA A 134 18.39 19.22 0.50
N LYS A 135 18.03 19.96 -0.55
CA LYS A 135 19.01 20.44 -1.55
C LYS A 135 20.07 21.36 -0.94
N SER A 136 19.72 22.08 0.12
CA SER A 136 20.61 22.97 0.87
C SER A 136 21.53 22.25 1.84
N LEU A 137 21.28 20.96 2.14
CA LEU A 137 22.09 20.20 3.09
C LEU A 137 23.20 19.42 2.37
N LYS A 138 24.40 19.47 2.93
CA LYS A 138 25.50 18.57 2.54
C LYS A 138 25.23 17.16 3.08
N ARG A 139 25.88 16.12 2.55
CA ARG A 139 25.67 14.73 2.98
C ARG A 139 25.95 14.50 4.48
N ASN A 140 26.92 15.19 5.05
CA ASN A 140 27.25 15.12 6.47
C ASN A 140 26.29 15.91 7.38
N GLN A 141 25.36 16.65 6.81
CA GLN A 141 24.32 17.41 7.51
C GLN A 141 22.95 16.74 7.41
N GLU A 142 22.85 15.59 6.75
CA GLU A 142 21.62 14.82 6.67
C GLU A 142 21.35 14.15 8.02
N PHE A 143 20.10 14.14 8.45
CA PHE A 143 19.72 13.68 9.78
C PHE A 143 18.35 12.97 9.78
N TYR A 144 18.06 12.28 10.86
CA TYR A 144 16.75 11.71 11.10
C TYR A 144 15.96 12.56 12.08
N ARG A 145 14.68 12.73 11.86
CA ARG A 145 13.77 13.48 12.71
C ARG A 145 12.55 12.66 13.08
N CYS A 146 12.14 12.70 14.34
CA CYS A 146 10.95 12.04 14.82
C CYS A 146 9.69 12.57 14.12
N ALA A 147 8.84 11.67 13.64
CA ALA A 147 7.58 12.03 12.99
C ALA A 147 6.65 12.81 13.90
N ASN A 148 6.55 12.37 15.15
CA ASN A 148 5.69 12.99 16.17
C ASN A 148 6.14 14.42 16.51
N TYR A 149 7.43 14.66 16.59
CA TYR A 149 7.99 16.01 16.76
C TYR A 149 7.78 16.89 15.52
N LYS A 150 7.98 16.33 14.32
CA LYS A 150 7.89 17.07 13.05
C LYS A 150 6.51 17.71 12.85
N ASP A 151 5.45 17.01 13.20
CA ASP A 151 4.09 17.44 12.92
C ASP A 151 3.58 18.50 13.93
N GLY A 152 4.40 18.87 14.95
CA GLY A 152 4.10 19.91 15.94
C GLY A 152 2.90 19.60 16.84
N ARG A 153 2.33 18.41 16.71
CA ARG A 153 1.14 17.96 17.47
C ARG A 153 1.48 16.93 18.54
N GLY A 154 2.73 16.52 18.59
CA GLY A 154 3.16 15.42 19.42
C GLY A 154 3.82 15.87 20.71
N SER A 155 3.78 14.98 21.69
CA SER A 155 4.42 15.12 23.00
C SER A 155 5.91 14.78 23.02
N CYS A 156 6.51 14.44 21.87
CA CYS A 156 7.91 14.08 21.80
C CYS A 156 8.80 15.31 21.82
N THR A 157 9.75 15.34 22.74
CA THR A 157 10.71 16.43 22.94
C THR A 157 12.06 16.20 22.25
N ILE A 158 12.40 14.96 21.89
CA ILE A 158 13.64 14.60 21.20
C ILE A 158 13.47 14.66 19.70
N HIS A 159 14.43 15.20 19.05
CA HIS A 159 14.26 15.93 17.82
C HIS A 159 14.95 15.30 16.62
N TYR A 160 16.23 14.91 16.72
CA TYR A 160 17.03 14.40 15.58
C TYR A 160 18.26 13.64 16.06
N ILE A 161 18.68 12.72 15.23
CA ILE A 161 19.92 11.95 15.34
C ILE A 161 20.69 12.09 14.04
#